data_0ed414f14e2c494ebdfe8ef09ea992b8
#
_entry.id   0ed414f14e2c494ebdfe8ef09ea992b8
#
_cell.length_a   1.000
_cell.length_b   1.000
_cell.length_c   1.000
_cell.angle_alpha   90.00
_cell.angle_beta   90.00
_cell.angle_gamma   90.00
#
_symmetry.space_group_name_H-M   'P 1'
#
loop_
_entity.id
_entity.type
_entity.pdbx_description
1 polymer ?
#
loop_
_entity_poly.entity_id
_entity_poly.type
_entity_poly.pdbx_seq_one_letter_code
_entity_poly.pdbx_strand_id
1 'polypeptide(L)'
;MNRLRDRYTKDVVPALRKEFGYKNPMAVPKIEKIVINMGLGEATSNAKIADTGADELGRITGQKAVIRRATKSIAQFKLRQGMPVGAMVTLRGERMYEFLDRLISIALPRVRDFRGVSTKGFDGRGNYTLGLRDQLLFPEIDYMKVDKARGMNVSVVTTAKTDEEARKLLQLLGVPFRTN
;
A
#
# COMPACT_ATOMS: atom_id res chain seq x y z
N MET A 1 -3.85 13.45 -16.56
CA MET A 1 -5.11 12.75 -16.22
C MET A 1 -4.78 11.37 -15.69
N ASN A 2 -5.32 10.98 -14.55
CA ASN A 2 -4.98 9.69 -13.94
C ASN A 2 -5.96 8.61 -14.40
N ARG A 3 -5.47 7.62 -15.14
CA ARG A 3 -6.24 6.52 -15.75
C ARG A 3 -7.16 5.81 -14.75
N LEU A 4 -6.67 5.49 -13.54
CA LEU A 4 -7.48 4.82 -12.52
C LEU A 4 -8.55 5.72 -11.91
N ARG A 5 -8.29 7.01 -11.77
CA ARG A 5 -9.29 7.98 -11.30
C ARG A 5 -10.43 8.12 -12.31
N ASP A 6 -10.09 8.18 -13.60
CA ASP A 6 -11.09 8.22 -14.67
C ASP A 6 -11.93 6.94 -14.69
N ARG A 7 -11.29 5.77 -14.58
CA ARG A 7 -11.96 4.47 -14.45
C ARG A 7 -12.87 4.42 -13.24
N TYR A 8 -12.42 4.92 -12.08
CA TYR A 8 -13.27 5.01 -10.89
C TYR A 8 -14.55 5.79 -11.17
N THR A 9 -14.44 6.97 -11.77
CA THR A 9 -15.58 7.85 -12.01
C THR A 9 -16.54 7.30 -13.07
N LYS A 10 -16.01 6.73 -14.16
CA LYS A 10 -16.80 6.31 -15.32
C LYS A 10 -17.40 4.91 -15.17
N ASP A 11 -16.64 3.98 -14.60
CA ASP A 11 -16.99 2.55 -14.61
C ASP A 11 -17.35 2.04 -13.21
N VAL A 12 -16.51 2.38 -12.20
CA VAL A 12 -16.64 1.81 -10.86
C VAL A 12 -17.85 2.36 -10.10
N VAL A 13 -18.04 3.67 -10.11
CA VAL A 13 -19.17 4.31 -9.41
C VAL A 13 -20.51 3.82 -9.91
N PRO A 14 -20.83 3.76 -11.22
CA PRO A 14 -22.08 3.21 -11.71
C PRO A 14 -22.28 1.73 -11.36
N ALA A 15 -21.22 0.92 -11.46
CA ALA A 15 -21.27 -0.50 -11.15
C ALA A 15 -21.59 -0.76 -9.67
N LEU A 16 -20.91 -0.05 -8.74
CA LEU A 16 -21.17 -0.17 -7.30
C LEU A 16 -22.56 0.32 -6.92
N ARG A 17 -23.05 1.39 -7.55
CA ARG A 17 -24.42 1.87 -7.32
C ARG A 17 -25.46 0.84 -7.73
N LYS A 18 -25.26 0.15 -8.84
CA LYS A 18 -26.18 -0.88 -9.33
C LYS A 18 -26.16 -2.10 -8.42
N GLU A 19 -24.99 -2.53 -7.93
CA GLU A 19 -24.81 -3.75 -7.14
C GLU A 19 -25.30 -3.60 -5.70
N PHE A 20 -24.93 -2.49 -5.04
CA PHE A 20 -25.25 -2.24 -3.63
C PHE A 20 -26.44 -1.28 -3.41
N GLY A 21 -27.04 -0.76 -4.47
CA GLY A 21 -28.26 0.06 -4.38
C GLY A 21 -28.08 1.43 -3.73
N TYR A 22 -26.88 2.06 -3.84
CA TYR A 22 -26.66 3.38 -3.27
C TYR A 22 -27.54 4.45 -3.90
N LYS A 23 -28.40 5.07 -3.10
CA LYS A 23 -29.26 6.20 -3.54
C LYS A 23 -28.45 7.48 -3.72
N ASN A 24 -27.52 7.75 -2.81
CA ASN A 24 -26.67 8.92 -2.83
C ASN A 24 -25.31 8.62 -3.51
N PRO A 25 -24.91 9.34 -4.57
CA PRO A 25 -23.60 9.19 -5.20
C PRO A 25 -22.42 9.39 -4.24
N MET A 26 -22.59 10.22 -3.22
CA MET A 26 -21.53 10.47 -2.22
C MET A 26 -21.35 9.33 -1.22
N ALA A 27 -22.30 8.39 -1.13
CA ALA A 27 -22.21 7.21 -0.28
C ALA A 27 -21.42 6.07 -0.93
N VAL A 28 -21.11 6.17 -2.23
CA VAL A 28 -20.35 5.14 -2.95
C VAL A 28 -18.92 5.04 -2.36
N PRO A 29 -18.45 3.83 -2.05
CA PRO A 29 -17.11 3.63 -1.53
C PRO A 29 -16.02 4.19 -2.45
N LYS A 30 -15.04 4.85 -1.85
CA LYS A 30 -13.85 5.37 -2.55
C LYS A 30 -12.60 5.07 -1.74
N ILE A 31 -11.46 5.10 -2.41
CA ILE A 31 -10.17 5.04 -1.71
C ILE A 31 -9.90 6.42 -1.09
N GLU A 32 -9.60 6.44 0.19
CA GLU A 32 -9.30 7.65 0.94
C GLU A 32 -7.80 7.95 0.95
N LYS A 33 -7.00 6.93 1.24
CA LYS A 33 -5.54 7.01 1.30
C LYS A 33 -4.90 5.64 1.11
N ILE A 34 -3.64 5.63 0.72
CA ILE A 34 -2.78 4.46 0.74
C ILE A 34 -1.62 4.74 1.69
N VAL A 35 -1.42 3.86 2.65
CA VAL A 35 -0.30 3.93 3.60
C VAL A 35 0.68 2.83 3.25
N ILE A 36 1.93 3.21 3.01
CA ILE A 36 3.01 2.28 2.73
C ILE A 36 3.97 2.33 3.90
N ASN A 37 4.22 1.19 4.50
CA ASN A 37 5.12 1.05 5.64
C ASN A 37 6.21 0.03 5.34
N MET A 38 7.44 0.39 5.63
CA MET A 38 8.60 -0.48 5.56
C MET A 38 9.15 -0.67 6.96
N GLY A 39 9.09 -1.90 7.48
CA GLY A 39 9.66 -2.26 8.76
C GLY A 39 11.17 -2.42 8.66
N LEU A 40 11.93 -1.65 9.43
CA LEU A 40 13.39 -1.62 9.41
C LEU A 40 13.95 -1.96 10.80
N GLY A 41 13.68 -3.18 11.28
CA GLY A 41 14.13 -3.63 12.59
C GLY A 41 15.65 -3.58 12.77
N GLU A 42 16.43 -3.75 11.69
CA GLU A 42 17.89 -3.64 11.67
C GLU A 42 18.40 -2.21 11.94
N ALA A 43 17.53 -1.19 11.76
CA ALA A 43 17.88 0.19 12.05
C ALA A 43 18.17 0.45 13.54
N THR A 44 17.78 -0.45 14.43
CA THR A 44 18.14 -0.40 15.85
C THR A 44 19.65 -0.56 16.09
N SER A 45 20.34 -1.30 15.22
CA SER A 45 21.79 -1.47 15.26
C SER A 45 22.53 -0.49 14.34
N ASN A 46 21.92 -0.07 13.23
CA ASN A 46 22.51 0.86 12.28
C ASN A 46 21.47 1.86 11.77
N ALA A 47 21.50 3.06 12.30
CA ALA A 47 20.56 4.14 11.97
C ALA A 47 20.54 4.51 10.46
N LYS A 48 21.67 4.34 9.73
CA LYS A 48 21.74 4.61 8.28
C LYS A 48 20.76 3.77 7.46
N ILE A 49 20.40 2.58 7.95
CA ILE A 49 19.41 1.70 7.30
C ILE A 49 18.04 2.38 7.24
N ALA A 50 17.68 3.16 8.25
CA ALA A 50 16.42 3.90 8.26
C ALA A 50 16.39 5.00 7.19
N ASP A 51 17.51 5.71 7.00
CA ASP A 51 17.62 6.74 5.98
C ASP A 51 17.58 6.12 4.58
N THR A 52 18.32 5.03 4.35
CA THR A 52 18.29 4.28 3.08
C THR A 52 16.89 3.78 2.76
N GLY A 53 16.19 3.16 3.71
CA GLY A 53 14.82 2.68 3.50
C GLY A 53 13.82 3.81 3.26
N ALA A 54 14.01 4.97 3.91
CA ALA A 54 13.20 6.16 3.66
C ALA A 54 13.44 6.74 2.25
N ASP A 55 14.68 6.75 1.76
CA ASP A 55 15.00 7.19 0.42
C ASP A 55 14.45 6.24 -0.66
N GLU A 56 14.58 4.93 -0.47
CA GLU A 56 13.99 3.92 -1.36
C GLU A 56 12.47 4.09 -1.44
N LEU A 57 11.80 4.21 -0.29
CA LEU A 57 10.36 4.43 -0.22
C LEU A 57 9.96 5.76 -0.87
N GLY A 58 10.78 6.79 -0.70
CA GLY A 58 10.59 8.09 -1.35
C GLY A 58 10.66 8.01 -2.88
N ARG A 59 11.60 7.22 -3.43
CA ARG A 59 11.71 6.98 -4.88
C ARG A 59 10.50 6.22 -5.44
N ILE A 60 10.05 5.18 -4.74
CA ILE A 60 8.88 4.38 -5.13
C ILE A 60 7.61 5.24 -5.17
N THR A 61 7.43 6.11 -4.18
CA THR A 61 6.16 6.84 -3.99
C THR A 61 6.15 8.24 -4.60
N GLY A 62 7.33 8.78 -4.91
CA GLY A 62 7.47 10.18 -5.34
C GLY A 62 7.20 11.19 -4.21
N GLN A 63 7.15 10.74 -2.94
CA GLN A 63 6.93 11.57 -1.77
C GLN A 63 7.94 11.22 -0.68
N LYS A 64 8.50 12.21 0.00
CA LYS A 64 9.46 12.01 1.09
C LYS A 64 8.84 11.14 2.19
N ALA A 65 9.52 10.06 2.54
CA ALA A 65 9.09 9.17 3.60
C ALA A 65 9.40 9.76 4.98
N VAL A 66 8.57 9.41 5.95
CA VAL A 66 8.75 9.77 7.37
C VAL A 66 9.37 8.58 8.09
N ILE A 67 10.50 8.82 8.77
CA ILE A 67 11.12 7.81 9.62
C ILE A 67 10.29 7.66 10.89
N ARG A 68 9.84 6.42 11.16
CA ARG A 68 9.09 6.08 12.36
C ARG A 68 10.04 5.68 13.47
N ARG A 69 9.84 6.29 14.64
CA ARG A 69 10.65 6.07 15.83
C ARG A 69 9.88 5.32 16.89
N ALA A 70 10.58 4.52 17.68
CA ALA A 70 9.99 3.78 18.78
C ALA A 70 9.39 4.73 19.84
N THR A 71 8.17 4.47 20.27
CA THR A 71 7.46 5.23 21.30
C THR A 71 7.77 4.72 22.71
N LYS A 72 8.20 3.46 22.84
CA LYS A 72 8.51 2.80 24.12
C LYS A 72 9.84 2.07 24.01
N SER A 73 10.50 1.91 25.17
CA SER A 73 11.71 1.06 25.30
C SER A 73 11.29 -0.37 25.60
N ILE A 74 11.83 -1.35 24.88
CA ILE A 74 11.57 -2.78 25.09
C ILE A 74 12.90 -3.52 25.08
N ALA A 75 13.31 -3.98 26.26
CA ALA A 75 14.62 -4.64 26.46
C ALA A 75 14.79 -5.91 25.62
N GLN A 76 13.73 -6.71 25.49
CA GLN A 76 13.75 -7.96 24.70
C GLN A 76 14.13 -7.73 23.25
N PHE A 77 13.74 -6.60 22.65
CA PHE A 77 14.08 -6.22 21.28
C PHE A 77 15.29 -5.29 21.18
N LYS A 78 16.01 -5.06 22.27
CA LYS A 78 17.13 -4.08 22.33
C LYS A 78 16.72 -2.70 21.83
N LEU A 79 15.47 -2.33 22.07
CA LEU A 79 14.84 -1.11 21.56
C LEU A 79 14.75 -0.06 22.66
N ARG A 80 15.20 1.15 22.36
CA ARG A 80 15.03 2.34 23.21
C ARG A 80 14.08 3.32 22.55
N GLN A 81 13.35 4.07 23.37
CA GLN A 81 12.49 5.16 22.89
C GLN A 81 13.29 6.13 22.02
N GLY A 82 12.71 6.55 20.89
CA GLY A 82 13.35 7.45 19.93
C GLY A 82 14.21 6.76 18.86
N MET A 83 14.54 5.48 18.99
CA MET A 83 15.26 4.73 17.96
C MET A 83 14.44 4.61 16.67
N PRO A 84 15.04 4.73 15.47
CA PRO A 84 14.37 4.51 14.21
C PRO A 84 14.02 3.02 14.05
N VAL A 85 12.78 2.72 13.65
CA VAL A 85 12.28 1.34 13.50
C VAL A 85 11.63 1.07 12.14
N GLY A 86 11.40 2.10 11.36
CA GLY A 86 10.77 1.96 10.06
C GLY A 86 10.62 3.28 9.31
N ALA A 87 10.13 3.19 8.09
CA ALA A 87 9.76 4.31 7.26
C ALA A 87 8.32 4.18 6.76
N MET A 88 7.60 5.28 6.64
CA MET A 88 6.21 5.29 6.25
C MET A 88 5.90 6.46 5.32
N VAL A 89 5.02 6.22 4.35
CA VAL A 89 4.44 7.26 3.49
C VAL A 89 2.93 7.10 3.47
N THR A 90 2.22 8.22 3.48
CA THR A 90 0.77 8.26 3.27
C THR A 90 0.47 9.02 1.98
N LEU A 91 -0.13 8.35 1.02
CA LEU A 91 -0.49 8.90 -0.28
C LEU A 91 -1.99 9.22 -0.33
N ARG A 92 -2.32 10.37 -0.91
CA ARG A 92 -3.70 10.82 -1.15
C ARG A 92 -3.83 11.46 -2.54
N GLY A 93 -5.07 11.62 -3.00
CA GLY A 93 -5.37 12.31 -4.25
C GLY A 93 -4.74 11.65 -5.47
N GLU A 94 -4.13 12.40 -6.35
CA GLU A 94 -3.58 11.89 -7.62
C GLU A 94 -2.41 10.92 -7.41
N ARG A 95 -1.48 11.24 -6.52
CA ARG A 95 -0.34 10.36 -6.21
C ARG A 95 -0.75 8.98 -5.70
N MET A 96 -1.85 8.91 -4.98
CA MET A 96 -2.43 7.66 -4.51
C MET A 96 -2.88 6.78 -5.68
N TYR A 97 -3.60 7.34 -6.65
CA TYR A 97 -4.04 6.60 -7.83
C TYR A 97 -2.88 6.21 -8.75
N GLU A 98 -1.88 7.08 -8.92
CA GLU A 98 -0.67 6.79 -9.68
C GLU A 98 0.12 5.62 -9.07
N PHE A 99 0.29 5.63 -7.76
CA PHE A 99 0.94 4.52 -7.06
C PHE A 99 0.15 3.22 -7.20
N LEU A 100 -1.18 3.28 -7.03
CA LEU A 100 -2.05 2.11 -7.16
C LEU A 100 -2.00 1.53 -8.58
N ASP A 101 -1.98 2.37 -9.60
CA ASP A 101 -1.85 1.94 -11.00
C ASP A 101 -0.52 1.22 -11.24
N ARG A 102 0.61 1.77 -10.78
CA ARG A 102 1.92 1.11 -10.88
C ARG A 102 1.98 -0.19 -10.09
N LEU A 103 1.38 -0.22 -8.90
CA LEU A 103 1.27 -1.42 -8.09
C LEU A 103 0.55 -2.55 -8.84
N ILE A 104 -0.62 -2.25 -9.43
CA ILE A 104 -1.45 -3.24 -10.13
C ILE A 104 -0.82 -3.65 -11.46
N SER A 105 -0.35 -2.68 -12.26
CA SER A 105 0.07 -2.92 -13.64
C SER A 105 1.52 -3.39 -13.77
N ILE A 106 2.39 -3.02 -12.83
CA ILE A 106 3.84 -3.26 -12.93
C ILE A 106 4.35 -4.14 -11.80
N ALA A 107 4.09 -3.76 -10.54
CA ALA A 107 4.71 -4.43 -9.40
C ALA A 107 4.12 -5.82 -9.14
N LEU A 108 2.79 -5.97 -9.12
CA LEU A 108 2.15 -7.26 -8.87
C LEU A 108 2.49 -8.33 -9.91
N PRO A 109 2.50 -8.06 -11.23
CA PRO A 109 2.92 -9.05 -12.22
C PRO A 109 4.38 -9.52 -12.10
N ARG A 110 5.24 -8.71 -11.49
CA ARG A 110 6.65 -9.05 -11.22
C ARG A 110 6.87 -9.90 -9.98
N VAL A 111 5.84 -10.09 -9.16
CA VAL A 111 5.93 -10.98 -7.99
C VAL A 111 6.15 -12.41 -8.47
N ARG A 112 7.17 -13.06 -7.92
CA ARG A 112 7.49 -14.46 -8.22
C ARG A 112 6.31 -15.36 -7.86
N ASP A 113 5.92 -16.25 -8.80
CA ASP A 113 4.79 -17.18 -8.65
C ASP A 113 3.46 -16.49 -8.27
N PHE A 114 3.20 -15.34 -8.88
CA PHE A 114 2.01 -14.57 -8.60
C PHE A 114 0.73 -15.32 -9.05
N ARG A 115 -0.14 -15.60 -8.09
CA ARG A 115 -1.45 -16.27 -8.31
C ARG A 115 -2.63 -15.41 -7.87
N GLY A 116 -2.45 -14.11 -7.79
CA GLY A 116 -3.43 -13.17 -7.25
C GLY A 116 -3.17 -12.82 -5.77
N VAL A 117 -3.70 -11.69 -5.34
CA VAL A 117 -3.60 -11.22 -3.96
C VAL A 117 -4.59 -11.93 -3.06
N SER A 118 -4.22 -12.16 -1.81
CA SER A 118 -5.04 -12.86 -0.83
C SER A 118 -6.31 -12.06 -0.48
N THR A 119 -7.43 -12.70 -0.39
CA THR A 119 -8.68 -12.11 0.10
C THR A 119 -8.74 -11.96 1.63
N LYS A 120 -7.77 -12.53 2.36
CA LYS A 120 -7.71 -12.49 3.83
C LYS A 120 -7.09 -11.19 4.38
N GLY A 121 -6.66 -10.26 3.52
CA GLY A 121 -6.04 -9.00 3.93
C GLY A 121 -7.00 -7.89 4.34
N PHE A 122 -8.29 -8.15 4.41
CA PHE A 122 -9.30 -7.21 4.88
C PHE A 122 -9.40 -7.20 6.42
N ASP A 123 -9.72 -6.04 6.98
CA ASP A 123 -9.76 -5.80 8.43
C ASP A 123 -11.16 -5.90 9.06
N GLY A 124 -12.19 -6.24 8.31
CA GLY A 124 -13.60 -6.26 8.73
C GLY A 124 -14.32 -4.90 8.60
N ARG A 125 -13.59 -3.84 8.22
CA ARG A 125 -14.12 -2.47 8.09
C ARG A 125 -13.88 -1.86 6.71
N GLY A 126 -13.60 -2.70 5.72
CA GLY A 126 -13.40 -2.26 4.35
C GLY A 126 -12.01 -1.73 4.01
N ASN A 127 -11.00 -1.93 4.86
CA ASN A 127 -9.62 -1.63 4.53
C ASN A 127 -8.89 -2.90 4.13
N TYR A 128 -7.90 -2.77 3.25
CA TYR A 128 -7.15 -3.90 2.72
C TYR A 128 -5.65 -3.69 2.90
N THR A 129 -4.94 -4.69 3.39
CA THR A 129 -3.49 -4.65 3.54
C THR A 129 -2.82 -5.79 2.76
N LEU A 130 -1.85 -5.41 1.94
CA LEU A 130 -1.03 -6.28 1.12
C LEU A 130 0.42 -6.24 1.60
N GLY A 131 1.02 -7.39 1.88
CA GLY A 131 2.45 -7.53 2.13
C GLY A 131 3.22 -7.81 0.84
N LEU A 132 4.20 -6.99 0.54
CA LEU A 132 5.18 -7.21 -0.52
C LEU A 132 6.51 -7.65 0.11
N ARG A 133 7.12 -8.71 -0.43
CA ARG A 133 8.36 -9.27 0.15
C ARG A 133 9.61 -8.50 -0.25
N ASP A 134 9.55 -7.77 -1.36
CA ASP A 134 10.71 -7.16 -1.98
C ASP A 134 10.37 -5.80 -2.58
N GLN A 135 11.22 -4.79 -2.33
CA GLN A 135 11.12 -3.46 -2.95
C GLN A 135 11.56 -3.45 -4.41
N LEU A 136 12.30 -4.46 -4.87
CA LEU A 136 12.78 -4.59 -6.26
C LEU A 136 11.66 -4.83 -7.28
N LEU A 137 10.44 -5.08 -6.81
CA LEU A 137 9.25 -5.18 -7.66
C LEU A 137 8.97 -3.86 -8.39
N PHE A 138 9.41 -2.75 -7.83
CA PHE A 138 9.23 -1.43 -8.41
C PHE A 138 10.42 -1.05 -9.29
N PRO A 139 10.18 -0.61 -10.55
CA PRO A 139 11.23 -0.28 -11.51
C PRO A 139 12.06 0.95 -11.12
N GLU A 140 11.56 1.77 -10.19
CA GLU A 140 12.24 2.95 -9.68
C GLU A 140 13.45 2.62 -8.80
N ILE A 141 13.53 1.36 -8.36
CA ILE A 141 14.63 0.86 -7.52
C ILE A 141 15.65 0.13 -8.38
N ASP A 142 16.86 0.64 -8.37
CA ASP A 142 18.00 0.07 -9.07
C ASP A 142 18.58 -1.11 -8.26
N TYR A 143 18.54 -2.30 -8.85
CA TYR A 143 19.07 -3.54 -8.24
C TYR A 143 20.53 -3.40 -7.79
N MET A 144 21.34 -2.65 -8.53
CA MET A 144 22.78 -2.47 -8.24
C MET A 144 23.05 -1.63 -6.99
N LYS A 145 22.03 -0.87 -6.52
CA LYS A 145 22.16 0.05 -5.37
C LYS A 145 21.49 -0.46 -4.11
N VAL A 146 20.87 -1.62 -4.18
CA VAL A 146 20.15 -2.21 -3.04
C VAL A 146 21.03 -3.20 -2.31
N ASP A 147 21.29 -2.92 -1.03
CA ASP A 147 22.08 -3.81 -0.17
C ASP A 147 21.35 -5.10 0.18
N LYS A 148 20.03 -5.00 0.41
CA LYS A 148 19.20 -6.10 0.89
C LYS A 148 17.75 -5.94 0.45
N ALA A 149 17.11 -7.06 0.12
CA ALA A 149 15.66 -7.11 -0.07
C ALA A 149 14.93 -6.76 1.24
N ARG A 150 14.03 -5.78 1.16
CA ARG A 150 13.21 -5.33 2.28
C ARG A 150 11.74 -5.40 1.91
N GLY A 151 10.97 -6.06 2.77
CA GLY A 151 9.53 -6.13 2.61
C GLY A 151 8.84 -4.83 3.00
N MET A 152 7.64 -4.62 2.44
CA MET A 152 6.79 -3.51 2.78
C MET A 152 5.33 -3.91 2.85
N ASN A 153 4.56 -3.20 3.64
CA ASN A 153 3.11 -3.34 3.72
C ASN A 153 2.44 -2.16 3.02
N VAL A 154 1.49 -2.45 2.15
CA VAL A 154 0.66 -1.46 1.47
C VAL A 154 -0.76 -1.60 2.01
N SER A 155 -1.21 -0.61 2.76
CA SER A 155 -2.56 -0.56 3.33
C SER A 155 -3.42 0.42 2.54
N VAL A 156 -4.47 -0.09 1.90
CA VAL A 156 -5.46 0.69 1.16
C VAL A 156 -6.62 0.96 2.10
N VAL A 157 -6.79 2.22 2.47
CA VAL A 157 -7.88 2.69 3.33
C VAL A 157 -9.00 3.21 2.46
N THR A 158 -10.20 2.66 2.67
CA THR A 158 -11.39 3.02 1.91
C THR A 158 -12.49 3.61 2.80
N THR A 159 -13.49 4.21 2.19
CA THR A 159 -14.71 4.66 2.89
C THR A 159 -15.80 3.60 2.93
N ALA A 160 -15.53 2.37 2.45
CA ALA A 160 -16.45 1.26 2.53
C ALA A 160 -16.74 0.90 4.00
N LYS A 161 -17.95 0.44 4.26
CA LYS A 161 -18.37 0.02 5.60
C LYS A 161 -18.14 -1.47 5.82
N THR A 162 -18.14 -2.25 4.76
CA THR A 162 -17.96 -3.71 4.78
C THR A 162 -16.82 -4.14 3.87
N ASP A 163 -16.26 -5.31 4.15
CA ASP A 163 -15.19 -5.88 3.33
C ASP A 163 -15.67 -6.28 1.93
N GLU A 164 -16.95 -6.62 1.79
CA GLU A 164 -17.57 -6.96 0.49
C GLU A 164 -17.58 -5.75 -0.45
N GLU A 165 -18.02 -4.59 0.06
CA GLU A 165 -17.99 -3.32 -0.67
C GLU A 165 -16.57 -2.96 -1.10
N ALA A 166 -15.61 -3.06 -0.18
CA ALA A 166 -14.20 -2.75 -0.45
C ALA A 166 -13.59 -3.72 -1.44
N ARG A 167 -13.87 -5.03 -1.31
CA ARG A 167 -13.41 -6.06 -2.24
C ARG A 167 -13.89 -5.76 -3.65
N LYS A 168 -15.18 -5.45 -3.80
CA LYS A 168 -15.74 -5.11 -5.10
C LYS A 168 -15.14 -3.85 -5.69
N LEU A 169 -14.97 -2.81 -4.87
CA LEU A 169 -14.29 -1.57 -5.26
C LEU A 169 -12.90 -1.86 -5.83
N LEU A 170 -12.06 -2.60 -5.09
CA LEU A 170 -10.69 -2.92 -5.51
C LEU A 170 -10.66 -3.83 -6.73
N GLN A 171 -11.58 -4.79 -6.84
CA GLN A 171 -11.71 -5.66 -8.00
C GLN A 171 -12.04 -4.88 -9.26
N LEU A 172 -12.99 -3.96 -9.21
CA LEU A 172 -13.37 -3.09 -10.33
C LEU A 172 -12.24 -2.13 -10.73
N LEU A 173 -11.40 -1.70 -9.78
CA LEU A 173 -10.19 -0.93 -10.06
C LEU A 173 -9.08 -1.76 -10.72
N GLY A 174 -9.19 -3.09 -10.69
CA GLY A 174 -8.26 -3.99 -11.36
C GLY A 174 -7.30 -4.72 -10.44
N VAL A 175 -7.51 -4.72 -9.14
CA VAL A 175 -6.71 -5.54 -8.21
C VAL A 175 -7.02 -7.02 -8.46
N PRO A 176 -6.01 -7.84 -8.83
CA PRO A 176 -6.20 -9.25 -9.15
C PRO A 176 -6.28 -10.09 -7.88
N PHE A 177 -7.48 -10.28 -7.34
CA PHE A 177 -7.68 -11.19 -6.22
C PHE A 177 -7.60 -12.65 -6.66
N ARG A 178 -7.07 -13.49 -5.78
CA ARG A 178 -7.01 -14.92 -5.99
C ARG A 178 -8.44 -15.49 -6.04
N THR A 179 -8.73 -16.19 -7.11
CA THR A 179 -9.93 -17.05 -7.22
C THR A 179 -9.64 -18.35 -6.48
N ASN A 180 -10.50 -18.73 -5.54
CA ASN A 180 -10.41 -20.02 -4.86
C ASN A 180 -10.72 -21.14 -5.83
#